data_72d8ac73974da93e3f885c45ccf6a8e4
#
_entry.id   72d8ac73974da93e3f885c45ccf6a8e4
#
_cell.length_a   1.000
_cell.length_b   1.000
_cell.length_c   1.000
_cell.angle_alpha   90.00
_cell.angle_beta   90.00
_cell.angle_gamma   90.00
#
_symmetry.space_group_name_H-M   'P 1'
#
loop_
_entity.id
_entity.type
_entity.pdbx_description
1 polymer ?
#
loop_
_entity_poly.entity_id
_entity_poly.type
_entity_poly.pdbx_seq_one_letter_code
_entity_poly.pdbx_strand_id
1 'polypeptide(L)' 'AYFVSYTSEIMQIGCETHKIIDWWIFDDERIIKMDGKKALDWWRKWKPILQQIIEASPAVATQEGK' A
#
# COMPACT_ATOMS: atom_id res chain seq x y z
N ALA A 1 -10.03 0.63 -9.98
CA ALA A 1 -8.62 0.79 -9.59
C ALA A 1 -8.52 1.69 -8.36
N TYR A 2 -7.48 1.52 -7.57
CA TYR A 2 -7.29 2.32 -6.39
C TYR A 2 -6.09 3.25 -6.59
N PHE A 3 -6.23 4.45 -6.05
CA PHE A 3 -5.14 5.37 -6.03
C PHE A 3 -4.16 4.92 -4.97
N VAL A 4 -2.88 4.92 -5.26
CA VAL A 4 -1.83 4.54 -4.32
C VAL A 4 -0.81 5.65 -4.24
N SER A 5 -0.52 6.09 -3.03
CA SER A 5 0.57 7.03 -2.81
C SER A 5 1.29 6.62 -1.52
N TYR A 6 2.56 6.95 -1.42
CA TYR A 6 3.31 6.57 -0.24
C TYR A 6 4.43 7.56 0.04
N THR A 7 4.78 7.61 1.33
CA THR A 7 5.93 8.34 1.79
C THR A 7 6.94 7.34 2.34
N SER A 8 7.92 7.80 3.08
CA SER A 8 8.92 6.90 3.63
C SER A 8 8.35 5.92 4.65
N GLU A 9 7.19 6.24 5.26
CA GLU A 9 6.66 5.39 6.32
C GLU A 9 5.20 5.01 6.14
N ILE A 10 4.45 5.76 5.34
CA ILE A 10 3.00 5.62 5.26
C ILE A 10 2.60 5.36 3.82
N MET A 11 1.61 4.52 3.64
CA MET A 11 1.04 4.29 2.32
C MET A 11 -0.47 4.44 2.38
N GLN A 12 -1.02 5.16 1.39
CA GLN A 12 -2.45 5.32 1.25
C GLN A 12 -2.90 4.54 0.02
N ILE A 13 -3.92 3.72 0.18
CA ILE A 13 -4.53 3.00 -0.91
C ILE A 13 -6.01 3.32 -0.86
N GLY A 14 -6.52 3.98 -1.89
CA GLY A 14 -7.89 4.47 -1.87
C GLY A 14 -8.05 5.47 -0.75
N CYS A 15 -8.99 5.23 0.16
CA CYS A 15 -9.19 6.11 1.29
C CYS A 15 -8.60 5.58 2.59
N GLU A 16 -7.81 4.51 2.53
CA GLU A 16 -7.19 3.94 3.73
C GLU A 16 -5.74 4.34 3.81
N THR A 17 -5.33 4.87 4.94
CA THR A 17 -3.95 5.30 5.16
C THR A 17 -3.39 4.57 6.37
N HIS A 18 -2.30 3.84 6.18
CA HIS A 18 -1.67 3.09 7.25
C HIS A 18 -0.17 3.09 7.05
N LYS A 19 0.57 2.71 8.08
CA LYS A 19 2.00 2.54 7.93
C LYS A 19 2.29 1.44 6.93
N ILE A 20 3.36 1.60 6.16
CA ILE A 20 3.72 0.61 5.15
C ILE A 20 3.91 -0.77 5.79
N ILE A 21 4.57 -0.82 6.95
CA ILE A 21 4.79 -2.09 7.60
C ILE A 21 3.47 -2.74 8.03
N ASP A 22 2.49 -1.94 8.39
CA ASP A 22 1.19 -2.49 8.76
C ASP A 22 0.47 -3.07 7.55
N TRP A 23 0.61 -2.44 6.39
CA TRP A 23 0.00 -2.99 5.18
C TRP A 23 0.49 -4.40 4.90
N TRP A 24 1.79 -4.66 5.14
CA TRP A 24 2.33 -5.98 4.83
C TRP A 24 1.83 -7.07 5.76
N ILE A 25 1.40 -6.73 6.96
CA ILE A 25 0.93 -7.74 7.90
C ILE A 25 -0.59 -7.86 7.96
N PHE A 26 -1.34 -7.05 7.21
CA PHE A 26 -2.79 -7.19 7.19
C PHE A 26 -3.16 -8.53 6.57
N ASP A 27 -4.08 -9.24 7.21
CA ASP A 27 -4.54 -10.51 6.68
C ASP A 27 -5.74 -10.28 5.76
N ASP A 28 -6.25 -11.37 5.19
CA ASP A 28 -7.32 -11.29 4.22
C ASP A 28 -8.58 -10.66 4.82
N GLU A 29 -8.90 -11.01 6.06
CA GLU A 29 -10.09 -10.46 6.68
C GLU A 29 -9.99 -8.97 6.87
N ARG A 30 -8.82 -8.48 7.22
CA ARG A 30 -8.62 -7.05 7.41
C ARG A 30 -8.79 -6.30 6.10
N ILE A 31 -8.30 -6.87 5.02
CA ILE A 31 -8.42 -6.24 3.70
C ILE A 31 -9.88 -6.28 3.23
N ILE A 32 -10.57 -7.39 3.47
CA ILE A 32 -11.98 -7.50 3.08
C ILE A 32 -12.81 -6.45 3.80
N LYS A 33 -12.49 -6.17 5.05
CA LYS A 33 -13.24 -5.17 5.80
C LYS A 33 -13.10 -3.76 5.22
N MET A 34 -12.06 -3.51 4.45
CA MET A 34 -11.88 -2.19 3.86
C MET A 34 -12.86 -1.95 2.71
N ASP A 35 -13.01 -2.90 1.79
CA ASP A 35 -13.86 -2.70 0.64
C ASP A 35 -14.26 -4.02 0.00
N GLY A 36 -14.43 -5.05 0.79
CA GLY A 36 -14.96 -6.32 0.31
C GLY A 36 -13.95 -7.15 -0.45
N LYS A 37 -14.46 -8.16 -1.13
CA LYS A 37 -13.61 -9.11 -1.81
C LYS A 37 -12.85 -8.50 -2.97
N LYS A 38 -13.39 -7.47 -3.60
CA LYS A 38 -12.66 -6.82 -4.70
C LYS A 38 -11.39 -6.17 -4.19
N ALA A 39 -11.39 -5.67 -2.96
CA ALA A 39 -10.17 -5.14 -2.37
C ALA A 39 -9.16 -6.24 -2.13
N LEU A 40 -9.62 -7.42 -1.71
CA LEU A 40 -8.73 -8.53 -1.49
C LEU A 40 -8.10 -9.02 -2.80
N ASP A 41 -8.90 -9.13 -3.86
CA ASP A 41 -8.38 -9.56 -5.16
C ASP A 41 -7.34 -8.57 -5.67
N TRP A 42 -7.64 -7.27 -5.55
CA TRP A 42 -6.71 -6.23 -5.94
C TRP A 42 -5.42 -6.33 -5.13
N TRP A 43 -5.55 -6.51 -3.80
CA TRP A 43 -4.41 -6.54 -2.89
C TRP A 43 -3.51 -7.74 -3.17
N ARG A 44 -4.10 -8.89 -3.43
CA ARG A 44 -3.32 -10.09 -3.73
C ARG A 44 -2.49 -9.91 -4.99
N LYS A 45 -3.02 -9.17 -5.96
CA LYS A 45 -2.29 -8.92 -7.18
C LYS A 45 -1.19 -7.90 -6.96
N TRP A 46 -1.50 -6.81 -6.26
CA TRP A 46 -0.60 -5.68 -6.19
C TRP A 46 0.37 -5.70 -5.03
N LYS A 47 0.12 -6.46 -3.98
CA LYS A 47 1.02 -6.47 -2.82
C LYS A 47 2.46 -6.78 -3.21
N PRO A 48 2.74 -7.88 -3.94
CA PRO A 48 4.13 -8.16 -4.31
C PRO A 48 4.70 -7.10 -5.24
N ILE A 49 3.86 -6.52 -6.11
CA ILE A 49 4.33 -5.48 -7.01
C ILE A 49 4.69 -4.23 -6.24
N LEU A 50 3.84 -3.83 -5.29
CA LEU A 50 4.10 -2.66 -4.46
C LEU A 50 5.32 -2.86 -3.58
N GLN A 51 5.52 -4.05 -3.06
CA GLN A 51 6.72 -4.34 -2.28
C GLN A 51 7.98 -4.16 -3.10
N GLN A 52 7.96 -4.61 -4.35
CA GLN A 52 9.11 -4.45 -5.22
C GLN A 52 9.35 -2.99 -5.57
N ILE A 53 8.29 -2.24 -5.83
CA ILE A 53 8.42 -0.84 -6.18
C ILE A 53 9.02 -0.06 -5.01
N ILE A 54 8.52 -0.29 -3.81
CA ILE A 54 8.97 0.44 -2.63
C ILE A 54 10.41 0.08 -2.30
N GLU A 55 10.79 -1.18 -2.48
CA GLU A 55 12.17 -1.58 -2.24
C GLU A 55 13.13 -0.99 -3.27
N ALA A 56 12.69 -0.92 -4.52
CA ALA A 56 13.54 -0.39 -5.57
C ALA A 56 13.59 1.14 -5.57
N SER A 57 12.55 1.78 -5.08
CA SER A 57 12.45 3.22 -5.14
C SER A 57 11.79 3.76 -3.88
N PRO A 58 12.45 3.65 -2.74
CA PRO A 58 11.84 4.10 -1.49
C PRO A 58 11.70 5.61 -1.47
N ALA A 59 10.55 6.06 -1.01
CA ALA A 59 10.31 7.48 -0.86
C ALA A 59 11.03 7.98 0.38
N VAL A 60 11.64 9.15 0.30
CA VAL A 60 12.24 9.76 1.46
C VAL A 60 11.73 11.18 1.55
N ALA A 61 11.65 11.66 2.76
CA ALA A 61 11.05 12.96 2.99
C ALA A 61 11.79 14.08 2.30
N THR A 62 13.07 13.94 2.13
CA THR A 62 13.84 14.98 1.53
C THR A 62 13.91 14.94 0.04
N GLN A 63 13.24 14.01 -0.55
CA GLN A 63 13.32 13.84 -1.88
C GLN A 63 12.48 14.68 -2.61
N GLU A 64 12.10 15.55 -2.36
CA GLU A 64 11.26 16.23 -3.03
C GLU A 64 11.79 16.97 -3.99
N GLY A 65 11.83 17.08 -4.40
CA GLY A 65 12.36 17.69 -5.29
C GLY A 65 12.51 17.28 -6.34
N LYS A 66 12.50 16.91 -6.15
CA LYS A 66 12.76 16.65 -6.91
C LYS A 66 12.35 16.84 -7.48
#